data_f83eaacd6188f01a13e2d4eca9d06aff
#
_entry.id   f83eaacd6188f01a13e2d4eca9d06aff
#
_cell.length_a   1.000
_cell.length_b   1.000
_cell.length_c   1.000
_cell.angle_alpha   90.00
_cell.angle_beta   90.00
_cell.angle_gamma   90.00
#
_symmetry.space_group_name_H-M   'P 1'
#
loop_
_entity.id
_entity.type
_entity.pdbx_description
1 polymer ?
#
loop_
_entity_poly.entity_id
_entity_poly.type
_entity_poly.pdbx_seq_one_letter_code
_entity_poly.pdbx_strand_id
1 'polypeptide(L)'
;MKSNEHFCDNLLSKTNAGRSKTYKYTNIIQSINNLERNMRMTKADQIFKRNIENILESGVMSGDARPVYSNGEKANSKYVTQVCDTYDLSKGEFPITTLRQIPIKSAIKEIFWIYQDQSNELSILENKYNVKYWRPWEVGNTDTIGKRYGAVVKEHNIIDKILKDLRKNPWNRRNVISLWDYKAFEETNGLLPCAYNVMFDVRKVNDTMYLDCTLTQRSNDMLVAHHINSMQYVALQMMIACHFGWEVGKFCYFVNNLHIYDNQFKQANELLSRTSKNCNPRLVLNCKPKTNFYDIKPEDFELIDYEYCTPQLKFDLAI
;
A
#
# COMPACT_ATOMS: atom_id res chain seq x y z
N MET A 1 18.78 31.25 12.96
CA MET A 1 19.27 30.41 14.06
C MET A 1 19.57 31.18 15.35
N LYS A 2 19.65 32.51 15.37
CA LYS A 2 19.93 33.33 16.60
C LYS A 2 18.69 33.79 17.39
N SER A 3 17.46 33.57 16.89
CA SER A 3 16.23 34.03 17.56
C SER A 3 15.62 33.03 18.55
N ASN A 4 16.00 31.78 18.53
CA ASN A 4 15.42 30.76 19.42
C ASN A 4 16.17 30.58 20.75
N GLU A 5 17.45 30.95 20.81
CA GLU A 5 18.23 30.92 22.07
C GLU A 5 17.75 31.98 23.08
N HIS A 6 17.34 33.17 22.61
CA HIS A 6 16.84 34.25 23.49
C HIS A 6 15.44 33.98 24.10
N PHE A 7 14.65 33.12 23.47
CA PHE A 7 13.33 32.74 24.00
C PHE A 7 13.45 31.70 25.14
N CYS A 8 14.43 30.81 25.06
CA CYS A 8 14.71 29.82 26.11
C CYS A 8 15.31 30.47 27.39
N ASP A 9 16.21 31.46 27.26
CA ASP A 9 16.85 32.10 28.41
C ASP A 9 15.88 32.94 29.24
N ASN A 10 14.85 33.54 28.66
CA ASN A 10 13.82 34.28 29.38
C ASN A 10 12.83 33.42 30.18
N LEU A 11 12.71 32.13 29.86
CA LEU A 11 11.90 31.17 30.61
C LEU A 11 12.65 30.59 31.81
N LEU A 12 13.99 30.58 31.77
CA LEU A 12 14.83 30.01 32.82
C LEU A 12 14.97 30.90 34.07
N SER A 13 14.70 32.23 33.96
CA SER A 13 14.96 33.17 35.04
C SER A 13 13.85 33.31 36.12
N LYS A 14 12.72 32.64 35.98
CA LYS A 14 11.52 32.88 36.80
C LYS A 14 10.99 31.73 37.66
N THR A 15 11.73 30.70 37.97
CA THR A 15 11.16 29.66 38.86
C THR A 15 12.22 28.93 39.71
N ASN A 16 12.22 29.20 41.01
CA ASN A 16 12.86 28.40 42.05
C ASN A 16 11.89 27.32 42.55
N ALA A 17 12.10 26.04 42.23
CA ALA A 17 11.64 24.84 42.94
C ALA A 17 12.19 23.56 42.26
N GLY A 18 12.92 22.76 43.02
CA GLY A 18 13.70 21.63 42.50
C GLY A 18 12.86 20.39 42.12
N ARG A 19 13.49 19.44 41.42
CA ARG A 19 13.06 18.10 40.96
C ARG A 19 11.79 17.99 40.10
N SER A 20 10.70 18.68 40.37
CA SER A 20 9.47 18.63 39.55
C SER A 20 9.61 19.33 38.20
N LYS A 21 10.56 20.25 38.06
CA LYS A 21 10.79 21.05 36.85
C LYS A 21 11.60 20.31 35.79
N THR A 22 12.62 19.59 36.20
CA THR A 22 13.46 18.81 35.26
C THR A 22 12.59 17.80 34.50
N TYR A 23 11.62 17.16 35.15
CA TYR A 23 10.68 16.22 34.52
C TYR A 23 9.74 16.91 33.52
N LYS A 24 9.25 18.11 33.84
CA LYS A 24 8.40 18.89 32.90
C LYS A 24 9.21 19.38 31.68
N TYR A 25 10.43 19.83 31.88
CA TYR A 25 11.29 20.27 30.76
C TYR A 25 11.70 19.11 29.84
N THR A 26 12.04 17.95 30.39
CA THR A 26 12.34 16.75 29.63
C THR A 26 11.14 16.33 28.76
N ASN A 27 9.93 16.39 29.33
CA ASN A 27 8.72 16.07 28.59
C ASN A 27 8.39 17.09 27.48
N ILE A 28 8.65 18.37 27.72
CA ILE A 28 8.46 19.43 26.72
C ILE A 28 9.48 19.28 25.58
N ILE A 29 10.77 19.06 25.90
CA ILE A 29 11.80 18.81 24.89
C ILE A 29 11.50 17.54 24.09
N GLN A 30 11.06 16.47 24.76
CA GLN A 30 10.62 15.24 24.10
C GLN A 30 9.41 15.49 23.19
N SER A 31 8.45 16.30 23.63
CA SER A 31 7.28 16.67 22.82
C SER A 31 7.67 17.54 21.61
N ILE A 32 8.59 18.49 21.77
CA ILE A 32 9.11 19.33 20.67
C ILE A 32 9.89 18.46 19.68
N ASN A 33 10.78 17.59 20.15
CA ASN A 33 11.55 16.68 19.30
C ASN A 33 10.62 15.69 18.55
N ASN A 34 9.53 15.24 19.18
CA ASN A 34 8.53 14.41 18.55
C ASN A 34 7.70 15.18 17.49
N LEU A 35 7.37 16.45 17.77
CA LEU A 35 6.70 17.33 16.80
C LEU A 35 7.59 17.61 15.58
N GLU A 36 8.86 17.94 15.80
CA GLU A 36 9.83 18.14 14.71
C GLU A 36 10.08 16.85 13.91
N ARG A 37 10.13 15.70 14.59
CA ARG A 37 10.26 14.38 13.96
C ARG A 37 9.03 14.07 13.10
N ASN A 38 7.83 14.34 13.60
CA ASN A 38 6.58 14.14 12.86
C ASN A 38 6.44 15.10 11.67
N MET A 39 6.92 16.34 11.78
CA MET A 39 6.93 17.30 10.66
C MET A 39 7.87 16.90 9.51
N ARG A 40 8.83 15.99 9.74
CA ARG A 40 9.77 15.49 8.72
C ARG A 40 9.37 14.14 8.14
N MET A 41 8.33 13.49 8.69
CA MET A 41 7.88 12.17 8.21
C MET A 41 6.90 12.31 7.05
N THR A 42 7.04 11.46 6.04
CA THR A 42 6.01 11.32 5.02
C THR A 42 4.72 10.81 5.65
N LYS A 43 3.58 11.13 5.04
CA LYS A 43 2.27 10.60 5.50
C LYS A 43 2.26 9.07 5.50
N ALA A 44 2.91 8.45 4.52
CA ALA A 44 3.02 7.00 4.45
C ALA A 44 3.79 6.40 5.63
N ASP A 45 4.89 7.02 6.04
CA ASP A 45 5.65 6.57 7.21
C ASP A 45 4.89 6.76 8.52
N GLN A 46 4.15 7.87 8.67
CA GLN A 46 3.28 8.11 9.82
C GLN A 46 2.21 7.04 9.95
N ILE A 47 1.50 6.75 8.84
CA ILE A 47 0.47 5.72 8.77
C ILE A 47 1.07 4.34 9.04
N PHE A 48 2.23 4.03 8.45
CA PHE A 48 2.88 2.74 8.61
C PHE A 48 3.27 2.47 10.06
N LYS A 49 3.91 3.43 10.73
CA LYS A 49 4.25 3.31 12.15
C LYS A 49 3.01 3.19 13.03
N ARG A 50 2.04 4.07 12.85
CA ARG A 50 0.75 4.02 13.59
C ARG A 50 0.09 2.64 13.48
N ASN A 51 0.05 2.06 12.28
CA ASN A 51 -0.58 0.76 12.07
C ASN A 51 0.22 -0.37 12.73
N ILE A 52 1.57 -0.34 12.66
CA ILE A 52 2.42 -1.29 13.39
C ILE A 52 2.21 -1.17 14.90
N GLU A 53 2.24 0.03 15.46
CA GLU A 53 1.99 0.31 16.88
C GLU A 53 0.62 -0.22 17.29
N ASN A 54 -0.44 0.11 16.54
CA ASN A 54 -1.80 -0.35 16.82
C ASN A 54 -1.91 -1.88 16.83
N ILE A 55 -1.27 -2.57 15.89
CA ILE A 55 -1.25 -4.05 15.87
C ILE A 55 -0.49 -4.58 17.09
N LEU A 56 0.69 -4.04 17.41
CA LEU A 56 1.52 -4.55 18.50
C LEU A 56 0.91 -4.26 19.88
N GLU A 57 0.25 -3.13 20.06
CA GLU A 57 -0.31 -2.72 21.36
C GLU A 57 -1.73 -3.24 21.57
N SER A 58 -2.62 -3.01 20.60
CA SER A 58 -4.07 -3.24 20.71
C SER A 58 -4.57 -4.47 19.98
N GLY A 59 -3.76 -5.06 19.09
CA GLY A 59 -4.15 -6.22 18.30
C GLY A 59 -4.33 -7.48 19.13
N VAL A 60 -5.11 -8.43 18.60
CA VAL A 60 -5.33 -9.74 19.20
C VAL A 60 -4.59 -10.84 18.43
N MET A 61 -4.12 -11.87 19.13
CA MET A 61 -3.51 -13.03 18.49
C MET A 61 -4.58 -13.88 17.79
N SER A 62 -4.30 -14.30 16.55
CA SER A 62 -5.11 -15.34 15.91
C SER A 62 -4.92 -16.67 16.61
N GLY A 63 -6.02 -17.41 16.77
CA GLY A 63 -5.94 -18.84 17.10
C GLY A 63 -5.92 -19.66 15.82
N ASP A 64 -5.34 -20.84 15.84
CA ASP A 64 -5.42 -21.86 14.79
C ASP A 64 -5.26 -21.36 13.34
N ALA A 65 -4.15 -20.67 13.07
CA ALA A 65 -3.87 -20.07 11.77
C ALA A 65 -3.85 -21.14 10.65
N ARG A 66 -4.49 -20.82 9.52
CA ARG A 66 -4.47 -21.66 8.31
C ARG A 66 -3.09 -21.67 7.62
N PRO A 67 -2.44 -20.50 7.41
CA PRO A 67 -1.13 -20.50 6.75
C PRO A 67 -0.05 -21.13 7.64
N VAL A 68 0.97 -21.67 6.98
CA VAL A 68 2.12 -22.31 7.64
C VAL A 68 3.42 -21.65 7.15
N TYR A 69 4.43 -21.67 7.98
CA TYR A 69 5.81 -21.35 7.60
C TYR A 69 6.47 -22.49 6.84
N SER A 70 7.62 -22.23 6.23
CA SER A 70 8.39 -23.23 5.49
C SER A 70 8.80 -24.46 6.33
N ASN A 71 8.86 -24.31 7.65
CA ASN A 71 9.14 -25.41 8.61
C ASN A 71 7.88 -26.21 9.01
N GLY A 72 6.70 -25.88 8.47
CA GLY A 72 5.43 -26.52 8.75
C GLY A 72 4.71 -26.04 10.02
N GLU A 73 5.28 -25.11 10.78
CA GLU A 73 4.61 -24.51 11.93
C GLU A 73 3.49 -23.55 11.49
N LYS A 74 2.43 -23.45 12.28
CA LYS A 74 1.33 -22.52 12.03
C LYS A 74 1.80 -21.08 12.13
N ALA A 75 1.54 -20.30 11.11
CA ALA A 75 1.90 -18.90 11.06
C ALA A 75 0.80 -18.07 11.74
N ASN A 76 0.86 -17.99 13.08
CA ASN A 76 -0.04 -17.15 13.83
C ASN A 76 0.28 -15.68 13.62
N SER A 77 -0.70 -14.83 13.81
CA SER A 77 -0.52 -13.39 13.61
C SER A 77 -1.24 -12.58 14.69
N LYS A 78 -0.71 -11.41 14.98
CA LYS A 78 -1.40 -10.39 15.74
C LYS A 78 -2.07 -9.43 14.77
N TYR A 79 -3.34 -9.10 14.96
CA TYR A 79 -4.11 -8.33 14.00
C TYR A 79 -5.06 -7.33 14.64
N VAL A 80 -5.41 -6.31 13.85
CA VAL A 80 -6.51 -5.38 14.08
C VAL A 80 -7.48 -5.42 12.91
N THR A 81 -8.69 -4.97 13.10
CA THR A 81 -9.74 -4.99 12.06
C THR A 81 -10.13 -3.59 11.60
N GLN A 82 -10.68 -3.50 10.38
CA GLN A 82 -11.34 -2.30 9.85
C GLN A 82 -10.42 -1.07 9.79
N VAL A 83 -9.20 -1.26 9.29
CA VAL A 83 -8.25 -0.17 9.10
C VAL A 83 -8.56 0.54 7.79
N CYS A 84 -8.61 1.87 7.82
CA CYS A 84 -8.85 2.72 6.67
C CYS A 84 -7.76 3.81 6.59
N ASP A 85 -6.92 3.73 5.56
CA ASP A 85 -5.85 4.68 5.29
C ASP A 85 -6.19 5.48 4.03
N THR A 86 -6.01 6.80 4.07
CA THR A 86 -6.32 7.68 2.95
C THR A 86 -5.12 8.52 2.55
N TYR A 87 -4.93 8.67 1.25
CA TYR A 87 -3.86 9.46 0.64
C TYR A 87 -4.45 10.40 -0.41
N ASP A 88 -3.94 11.62 -0.50
CA ASP A 88 -4.29 12.56 -1.57
C ASP A 88 -3.12 12.61 -2.58
N LEU A 89 -3.23 11.78 -3.63
CA LEU A 89 -2.18 11.67 -4.63
C LEU A 89 -1.95 13.00 -5.37
N SER A 90 -3.01 13.82 -5.51
CA SER A 90 -2.92 15.15 -6.13
C SER A 90 -2.06 16.12 -5.33
N LYS A 91 -1.79 15.81 -4.06
CA LYS A 91 -0.89 16.56 -3.17
C LYS A 91 0.48 15.88 -2.98
N GLY A 92 0.74 14.81 -3.74
CA GLY A 92 1.98 14.05 -3.62
C GLY A 92 2.03 13.09 -2.42
N GLU A 93 0.88 12.76 -1.81
CA GLU A 93 0.82 11.77 -0.73
C GLU A 93 0.74 10.36 -1.32
N PHE A 94 1.88 9.72 -1.57
CA PHE A 94 1.92 8.35 -2.09
C PHE A 94 2.09 7.32 -0.97
N PRO A 95 1.40 6.14 -1.05
CA PRO A 95 1.44 5.12 0.01
C PRO A 95 2.71 4.25 -0.07
N ILE A 96 3.88 4.88 0.04
CA ILE A 96 5.17 4.18 0.03
C ILE A 96 6.05 4.63 1.21
N THR A 97 6.49 3.67 2.03
CA THR A 97 7.36 3.96 3.18
C THR A 97 8.81 4.16 2.79
N THR A 98 9.49 5.04 3.52
CA THR A 98 10.94 5.21 3.47
C THR A 98 11.68 4.33 4.50
N LEU A 99 10.97 3.67 5.40
CA LEU A 99 11.56 2.89 6.49
C LEU A 99 12.21 1.58 6.03
N ARG A 100 11.87 1.11 4.83
CA ARG A 100 12.51 -0.01 4.12
C ARG A 100 12.29 0.11 2.62
N GLN A 101 13.08 -0.59 1.83
CA GLN A 101 12.86 -0.68 0.39
C GLN A 101 11.59 -1.48 0.06
N ILE A 102 10.77 -0.92 -0.85
CA ILE A 102 9.59 -1.58 -1.40
C ILE A 102 9.85 -1.90 -2.88
N PRO A 103 9.62 -3.14 -3.36
CA PRO A 103 9.90 -3.56 -4.74
C PRO A 103 8.82 -3.06 -5.72
N ILE A 104 8.70 -1.74 -5.89
CA ILE A 104 7.63 -1.10 -6.68
C ILE A 104 7.62 -1.57 -8.14
N LYS A 105 8.77 -1.76 -8.77
CA LYS A 105 8.82 -2.24 -10.16
C LYS A 105 8.15 -3.59 -10.35
N SER A 106 8.36 -4.53 -9.43
CA SER A 106 7.69 -5.84 -9.46
C SER A 106 6.20 -5.72 -9.15
N ALA A 107 5.84 -4.86 -8.19
CA ALA A 107 4.45 -4.58 -7.84
C ALA A 107 3.65 -4.04 -9.04
N ILE A 108 4.21 -3.08 -9.79
CA ILE A 108 3.60 -2.52 -11.00
C ILE A 108 3.43 -3.61 -12.07
N LYS A 109 4.48 -4.40 -12.36
CA LYS A 109 4.44 -5.47 -13.36
C LYS A 109 3.35 -6.50 -13.09
N GLU A 110 3.06 -6.80 -11.81
CA GLU A 110 1.96 -7.67 -11.43
C GLU A 110 0.59 -7.06 -11.80
N ILE A 111 0.41 -5.74 -11.68
CA ILE A 111 -0.82 -5.06 -12.13
C ILE A 111 -1.03 -5.20 -13.64
N PHE A 112 0.03 -5.11 -14.44
CA PHE A 112 -0.05 -5.35 -15.88
C PHE A 112 -0.45 -6.79 -16.19
N TRP A 113 0.12 -7.78 -15.51
CA TRP A 113 -0.25 -9.17 -15.65
C TRP A 113 -1.73 -9.41 -15.32
N ILE A 114 -2.24 -8.82 -14.22
CA ILE A 114 -3.63 -8.98 -13.78
C ILE A 114 -4.60 -8.25 -14.71
N TYR A 115 -4.34 -6.98 -15.06
CA TYR A 115 -5.35 -6.09 -15.64
C TYR A 115 -5.16 -5.78 -17.12
N GLN A 116 -3.95 -5.83 -17.66
CA GLN A 116 -3.71 -5.71 -19.11
C GLN A 116 -3.65 -7.08 -19.81
N ASP A 117 -2.78 -7.97 -19.34
CA ASP A 117 -2.68 -9.32 -19.91
C ASP A 117 -3.88 -10.19 -19.52
N GLN A 118 -4.58 -9.81 -18.45
CA GLN A 118 -5.75 -10.51 -17.93
C GLN A 118 -5.46 -11.99 -17.73
N SER A 119 -4.30 -12.30 -17.14
CA SER A 119 -3.76 -13.64 -17.04
C SER A 119 -3.61 -14.10 -15.59
N ASN A 120 -3.65 -15.41 -15.39
CA ASN A 120 -3.33 -16.13 -14.17
C ASN A 120 -2.17 -17.12 -14.37
N GLU A 121 -1.52 -17.09 -15.56
CA GLU A 121 -0.42 -17.97 -15.93
C GLU A 121 0.90 -17.42 -15.35
N LEU A 122 1.61 -18.29 -14.61
CA LEU A 122 2.84 -17.92 -13.93
C LEU A 122 4.01 -17.74 -14.91
N SER A 123 4.06 -18.53 -15.98
CA SER A 123 5.05 -18.37 -17.04
C SER A 123 5.00 -17.00 -17.72
N ILE A 124 3.83 -16.40 -17.89
CA ILE A 124 3.69 -15.04 -18.41
C ILE A 124 4.28 -14.05 -17.41
N LEU A 125 3.95 -14.17 -16.15
CA LEU A 125 4.47 -13.28 -15.11
C LEU A 125 6.00 -13.39 -14.97
N GLU A 126 6.54 -14.61 -15.08
CA GLU A 126 7.98 -14.86 -14.96
C GLU A 126 8.77 -14.45 -16.21
N ASN A 127 8.31 -14.85 -17.39
CA ASN A 127 9.07 -14.65 -18.63
C ASN A 127 8.95 -13.21 -19.18
N LYS A 128 7.74 -12.63 -19.14
CA LYS A 128 7.49 -11.27 -19.63
C LYS A 128 7.92 -10.21 -18.62
N TYR A 129 7.71 -10.45 -17.33
CA TYR A 129 7.86 -9.44 -16.31
C TYR A 129 9.02 -9.69 -15.33
N ASN A 130 9.62 -10.89 -15.35
CA ASN A 130 10.66 -11.33 -14.41
C ASN A 130 10.22 -11.21 -12.93
N VAL A 131 8.97 -11.61 -12.63
CA VAL A 131 8.38 -11.65 -11.30
C VAL A 131 8.10 -13.10 -10.95
N LYS A 132 8.73 -13.63 -9.87
CA LYS A 132 8.74 -15.07 -9.54
C LYS A 132 8.09 -15.40 -8.19
N TYR A 133 7.73 -14.41 -7.39
CA TYR A 133 7.26 -14.66 -6.02
C TYR A 133 5.87 -15.28 -5.93
N TRP A 134 5.12 -15.41 -7.04
CA TRP A 134 3.84 -16.11 -7.09
C TRP A 134 3.95 -17.64 -7.23
N ARG A 135 5.12 -18.18 -7.60
CA ARG A 135 5.31 -19.63 -7.82
C ARG A 135 4.86 -20.53 -6.64
N PRO A 136 5.05 -20.17 -5.36
CA PRO A 136 4.56 -20.97 -4.23
C PRO A 136 3.01 -21.15 -4.19
N TRP A 137 2.26 -20.34 -4.92
CA TRP A 137 0.80 -20.43 -5.00
C TRP A 137 0.30 -21.09 -6.29
N GLU A 138 1.18 -21.79 -7.01
CA GLU A 138 0.78 -22.60 -8.16
C GLU A 138 -0.21 -23.68 -7.76
N VAL A 139 -1.24 -23.87 -8.57
CA VAL A 139 -2.26 -24.88 -8.33
C VAL A 139 -1.94 -26.15 -9.15
N GLY A 140 -1.55 -27.23 -8.45
CA GLY A 140 -1.50 -28.56 -9.01
C GLY A 140 -0.68 -28.74 -10.29
N ASN A 141 0.49 -28.12 -10.42
CA ASN A 141 1.36 -28.16 -11.60
C ASN A 141 0.69 -27.69 -12.91
N THR A 142 -0.21 -26.72 -12.82
CA THR A 142 -0.95 -26.18 -13.98
C THR A 142 -0.32 -24.94 -14.59
N ASP A 143 0.82 -24.48 -14.06
CA ASP A 143 1.45 -23.17 -14.37
C ASP A 143 0.52 -21.97 -14.09
N THR A 144 -0.52 -22.15 -13.25
CA THR A 144 -1.46 -21.08 -12.90
C THR A 144 -1.71 -20.99 -11.42
N ILE A 145 -2.22 -19.83 -10.98
CA ILE A 145 -2.74 -19.63 -9.61
C ILE A 145 -4.21 -19.99 -9.45
N GLY A 146 -4.73 -20.81 -10.37
CA GLY A 146 -6.15 -21.12 -10.46
C GLY A 146 -6.97 -19.98 -11.09
N LYS A 147 -8.28 -20.11 -11.14
CA LYS A 147 -9.19 -19.10 -11.71
C LYS A 147 -9.31 -17.91 -10.74
N ARG A 148 -8.29 -17.07 -10.70
CA ARG A 148 -8.13 -15.93 -9.78
C ARG A 148 -7.61 -14.72 -10.55
N TYR A 149 -7.77 -13.54 -9.96
CA TYR A 149 -7.21 -12.29 -10.44
C TYR A 149 -7.44 -12.04 -11.95
N GLY A 150 -6.39 -12.11 -12.77
CA GLY A 150 -6.47 -11.83 -14.20
C GLY A 150 -7.42 -12.74 -14.97
N ALA A 151 -7.57 -14.01 -14.57
CA ALA A 151 -8.57 -14.90 -15.18
C ALA A 151 -10.00 -14.40 -14.95
N VAL A 152 -10.33 -13.91 -13.75
CA VAL A 152 -11.63 -13.31 -13.44
C VAL A 152 -11.82 -11.99 -14.19
N VAL A 153 -10.76 -11.18 -14.30
CA VAL A 153 -10.79 -9.94 -15.09
C VAL A 153 -11.14 -10.22 -16.54
N LYS A 154 -10.52 -11.24 -17.14
CA LYS A 154 -10.75 -11.67 -18.52
C LYS A 154 -12.16 -12.22 -18.73
N GLU A 155 -12.59 -13.16 -17.89
CA GLU A 155 -13.91 -13.80 -18.01
C GLU A 155 -15.06 -12.80 -17.99
N HIS A 156 -14.98 -11.83 -17.11
CA HIS A 156 -16.02 -10.81 -16.96
C HIS A 156 -15.79 -9.55 -17.79
N ASN A 157 -14.69 -9.49 -18.56
CA ASN A 157 -14.31 -8.31 -19.37
C ASN A 157 -14.32 -7.01 -18.55
N ILE A 158 -13.73 -7.08 -17.35
CA ILE A 158 -13.93 -6.06 -16.29
C ILE A 158 -13.37 -4.70 -16.74
N ILE A 159 -12.13 -4.67 -17.29
CA ILE A 159 -11.47 -3.40 -17.63
C ILE A 159 -12.22 -2.68 -18.74
N ASP A 160 -12.59 -3.35 -19.82
CA ASP A 160 -13.31 -2.72 -20.92
C ASP A 160 -14.69 -2.19 -20.49
N LYS A 161 -15.37 -2.91 -19.58
CA LYS A 161 -16.61 -2.42 -18.98
C LYS A 161 -16.38 -1.14 -18.18
N ILE A 162 -15.38 -1.09 -17.31
CA ILE A 162 -15.04 0.11 -16.52
C ILE A 162 -14.68 1.28 -17.44
N LEU A 163 -13.82 1.07 -18.43
CA LEU A 163 -13.44 2.13 -19.37
C LEU A 163 -14.64 2.62 -20.20
N LYS A 164 -15.52 1.73 -20.63
CA LYS A 164 -16.75 2.07 -21.34
C LYS A 164 -17.72 2.87 -20.48
N ASP A 165 -17.93 2.43 -19.24
CA ASP A 165 -18.87 3.06 -18.32
C ASP A 165 -18.40 4.45 -17.88
N LEU A 166 -17.12 4.62 -17.56
CA LEU A 166 -16.49 5.90 -17.27
C LEU A 166 -16.58 6.87 -18.46
N ARG A 167 -16.39 6.38 -19.69
CA ARG A 167 -16.52 7.20 -20.92
C ARG A 167 -17.95 7.65 -21.13
N LYS A 168 -18.93 6.79 -20.89
CA LYS A 168 -20.36 7.08 -21.06
C LYS A 168 -20.86 8.07 -20.00
N ASN A 169 -20.46 7.86 -18.76
CA ASN A 169 -20.84 8.71 -17.63
C ASN A 169 -19.78 8.69 -16.54
N PRO A 170 -18.87 9.68 -16.48
CA PRO A 170 -17.83 9.75 -15.46
C PRO A 170 -18.36 9.69 -14.01
N TRP A 171 -19.57 10.21 -13.77
CA TRP A 171 -20.20 10.24 -12.44
C TRP A 171 -21.01 8.98 -12.11
N ASN A 172 -20.84 7.92 -12.90
CA ASN A 172 -21.47 6.63 -12.61
C ASN A 172 -20.89 6.04 -11.33
N ARG A 173 -21.75 5.67 -10.38
CA ARG A 173 -21.39 5.07 -9.08
C ARG A 173 -21.28 3.54 -9.13
N ARG A 174 -21.18 2.93 -10.32
CA ARG A 174 -21.10 1.48 -10.54
C ARG A 174 -19.76 1.05 -11.12
N ASN A 175 -18.74 1.91 -11.01
CA ASN A 175 -17.39 1.62 -11.47
C ASN A 175 -16.68 0.76 -10.42
N VAL A 176 -17.05 -0.52 -10.38
CA VAL A 176 -16.59 -1.50 -9.39
C VAL A 176 -15.91 -2.65 -10.07
N ILE A 177 -14.70 -2.98 -9.65
CA ILE A 177 -14.00 -4.21 -9.93
C ILE A 177 -14.22 -5.15 -8.74
N SER A 178 -14.83 -6.31 -8.96
CA SER A 178 -14.89 -7.38 -7.97
C SER A 178 -14.13 -8.59 -8.49
N LEU A 179 -13.12 -9.02 -7.75
CA LEU A 179 -12.38 -10.26 -8.02
C LEU A 179 -12.87 -11.41 -7.13
N TRP A 180 -13.90 -11.16 -6.31
CA TRP A 180 -14.53 -12.18 -5.48
C TRP A 180 -15.59 -12.91 -6.28
N ASP A 181 -15.24 -14.09 -6.79
CA ASP A 181 -16.07 -14.90 -7.65
C ASP A 181 -16.23 -16.30 -7.04
N TYR A 182 -17.38 -16.55 -6.41
CA TYR A 182 -17.66 -17.83 -5.75
C TYR A 182 -17.61 -19.02 -6.71
N LYS A 183 -18.09 -18.86 -7.96
CA LYS A 183 -18.06 -19.89 -8.96
C LYS A 183 -16.61 -20.28 -9.32
N ALA A 184 -15.76 -19.28 -9.54
CA ALA A 184 -14.34 -19.51 -9.79
C ALA A 184 -13.63 -20.20 -8.61
N PHE A 185 -14.12 -19.98 -7.38
CA PHE A 185 -13.57 -20.63 -6.19
C PHE A 185 -13.97 -22.10 -6.07
N GLU A 186 -15.13 -22.47 -6.58
CA GLU A 186 -15.59 -23.86 -6.68
C GLU A 186 -14.90 -24.63 -7.82
N GLU A 187 -14.62 -23.96 -8.94
CA GLU A 187 -13.99 -24.55 -10.11
C GLU A 187 -12.52 -24.91 -9.89
N THR A 188 -11.78 -24.09 -9.15
CA THR A 188 -10.34 -24.28 -8.93
C THR A 188 -9.92 -23.96 -7.50
N ASN A 189 -8.98 -24.73 -6.97
CA ASN A 189 -8.26 -24.37 -5.76
C ASN A 189 -7.36 -23.16 -5.98
N GLY A 190 -6.73 -22.63 -4.95
CA GLY A 190 -5.76 -21.54 -5.00
C GLY A 190 -5.98 -20.49 -3.94
N LEU A 191 -5.05 -19.56 -3.86
CA LEU A 191 -5.12 -18.44 -2.92
C LEU A 191 -6.28 -17.51 -3.31
N LEU A 192 -7.25 -17.35 -2.40
CA LEU A 192 -8.36 -16.42 -2.62
C LEU A 192 -7.86 -14.97 -2.61
N PRO A 193 -8.40 -14.10 -3.48
CA PRO A 193 -7.95 -12.71 -3.60
C PRO A 193 -7.96 -11.97 -2.25
N CYS A 194 -6.84 -11.41 -1.85
CA CYS A 194 -6.76 -10.51 -0.70
C CYS A 194 -7.27 -9.12 -1.08
N ALA A 195 -6.74 -8.54 -2.14
CA ALA A 195 -7.27 -7.35 -2.80
C ALA A 195 -8.41 -7.78 -3.73
N TYR A 196 -9.64 -7.69 -3.27
CA TYR A 196 -10.77 -8.30 -3.96
C TYR A 196 -11.79 -7.32 -4.53
N ASN A 197 -11.78 -6.06 -4.07
CA ASN A 197 -12.73 -5.05 -4.53
C ASN A 197 -12.06 -3.70 -4.73
N VAL A 198 -12.32 -3.08 -5.87
CA VAL A 198 -11.81 -1.74 -6.22
C VAL A 198 -12.97 -0.90 -6.74
N MET A 199 -13.10 0.32 -6.27
CA MET A 199 -14.12 1.25 -6.72
C MET A 199 -13.47 2.54 -7.22
N PHE A 200 -14.03 3.10 -8.29
CA PHE A 200 -13.59 4.36 -8.86
C PHE A 200 -14.73 5.38 -8.84
N ASP A 201 -14.41 6.58 -8.41
CA ASP A 201 -15.27 7.76 -8.48
C ASP A 201 -14.56 8.93 -9.16
N VAL A 202 -15.32 9.77 -9.84
CA VAL A 202 -14.76 10.93 -10.54
C VAL A 202 -15.28 12.21 -9.90
N ARG A 203 -14.36 13.11 -9.59
CA ARG A 203 -14.66 14.46 -9.09
C ARG A 203 -14.22 15.50 -10.10
N LYS A 204 -15.05 16.53 -10.32
CA LYS A 204 -14.63 17.74 -11.04
C LYS A 204 -14.42 18.86 -10.02
N VAL A 205 -13.21 19.41 -10.00
CA VAL A 205 -12.87 20.57 -9.16
C VAL A 205 -12.37 21.66 -10.09
N ASN A 206 -13.09 22.78 -10.16
CA ASN A 206 -12.93 23.77 -11.21
C ASN A 206 -13.08 23.08 -12.59
N ASP A 207 -12.08 23.15 -13.46
CA ASP A 207 -12.13 22.50 -14.78
C ASP A 207 -11.31 21.19 -14.84
N THR A 208 -10.76 20.73 -13.73
CA THR A 208 -9.95 19.52 -13.65
C THR A 208 -10.78 18.34 -13.16
N MET A 209 -10.68 17.23 -13.92
CA MET A 209 -11.28 15.95 -13.54
C MET A 209 -10.26 15.15 -12.76
N TYR A 210 -10.67 14.59 -11.62
CA TYR A 210 -9.88 13.73 -10.75
C TYR A 210 -10.52 12.37 -10.64
N LEU A 211 -9.71 11.31 -10.82
CA LEU A 211 -10.12 9.94 -10.54
C LEU A 211 -9.72 9.58 -9.11
N ASP A 212 -10.67 9.26 -8.26
CA ASP A 212 -10.48 8.71 -6.93
C ASP A 212 -10.57 7.17 -6.98
N CYS A 213 -9.85 6.48 -6.11
CA CYS A 213 -9.86 5.03 -6.03
C CYS A 213 -9.99 4.56 -4.58
N THR A 214 -10.83 3.57 -4.35
CA THR A 214 -10.92 2.84 -3.08
C THR A 214 -10.55 1.38 -3.31
N LEU A 215 -9.52 0.89 -2.61
CA LEU A 215 -9.15 -0.51 -2.55
C LEU A 215 -9.68 -1.13 -1.26
N THR A 216 -10.36 -2.27 -1.38
CA THR A 216 -10.76 -3.09 -0.22
C THR A 216 -10.01 -4.41 -0.23
N GLN A 217 -9.34 -4.70 0.89
CA GLN A 217 -8.71 -5.98 1.14
C GLN A 217 -9.38 -6.70 2.32
N ARG A 218 -9.59 -8.03 2.18
CA ARG A 218 -10.06 -8.86 3.29
C ARG A 218 -8.98 -9.13 4.32
N SER A 219 -7.72 -9.14 3.90
CA SER A 219 -6.55 -9.49 4.71
C SER A 219 -5.28 -8.90 4.11
N ASN A 220 -4.36 -8.41 4.96
CA ASN A 220 -3.10 -7.85 4.52
C ASN A 220 -1.98 -8.05 5.56
N ASP A 221 -0.84 -8.60 5.11
CA ASP A 221 0.41 -8.58 5.87
C ASP A 221 0.99 -7.16 5.88
N MET A 222 0.96 -6.53 7.05
CA MET A 222 1.35 -5.14 7.24
C MET A 222 2.80 -4.87 6.85
N LEU A 223 3.71 -5.79 7.18
CA LEU A 223 5.14 -5.55 6.98
C LEU A 223 5.61 -5.88 5.57
N VAL A 224 4.99 -6.86 4.92
CA VAL A 224 5.41 -7.34 3.60
C VAL A 224 4.58 -6.72 2.48
N ALA A 225 3.25 -6.86 2.55
CA ALA A 225 2.36 -6.60 1.42
C ALA A 225 1.72 -5.20 1.40
N HIS A 226 1.65 -4.50 2.52
CA HIS A 226 0.86 -3.27 2.64
C HIS A 226 1.19 -2.22 1.58
N HIS A 227 2.48 -1.84 1.47
CA HIS A 227 2.92 -0.85 0.48
C HIS A 227 3.02 -1.39 -0.94
N ILE A 228 3.23 -2.71 -1.09
CA ILE A 228 3.19 -3.37 -2.40
C ILE A 228 1.78 -3.25 -2.97
N ASN A 229 0.78 -3.71 -2.22
CA ASN A 229 -0.61 -3.70 -2.69
C ASN A 229 -1.16 -2.27 -2.87
N SER A 230 -0.92 -1.36 -1.94
CA SER A 230 -1.39 0.01 -2.10
C SER A 230 -0.80 0.68 -3.35
N MET A 231 0.50 0.52 -3.61
CA MET A 231 1.14 1.09 -4.80
C MET A 231 0.72 0.40 -6.10
N GLN A 232 0.38 -0.89 -6.06
CA GLN A 232 -0.22 -1.61 -7.19
C GLN A 232 -1.50 -0.92 -7.66
N TYR A 233 -2.41 -0.63 -6.73
CA TYR A 233 -3.69 -0.03 -7.09
C TYR A 233 -3.62 1.47 -7.33
N VAL A 234 -2.62 2.16 -6.78
CA VAL A 234 -2.26 3.51 -7.24
C VAL A 234 -1.81 3.49 -8.70
N ALA A 235 -0.99 2.52 -9.11
CA ALA A 235 -0.59 2.38 -10.53
C ALA A 235 -1.80 2.11 -11.42
N LEU A 236 -2.73 1.23 -11.03
CA LEU A 236 -3.98 1.00 -11.77
C LEU A 236 -4.82 2.26 -11.90
N GLN A 237 -4.97 3.03 -10.81
CA GLN A 237 -5.65 4.33 -10.81
C GLN A 237 -5.01 5.31 -11.79
N MET A 238 -3.68 5.39 -11.81
CA MET A 238 -2.92 6.24 -12.74
C MET A 238 -3.12 5.84 -14.20
N MET A 239 -3.14 4.53 -14.49
CA MET A 239 -3.38 4.03 -15.85
C MET A 239 -4.77 4.40 -16.37
N ILE A 240 -5.81 4.25 -15.54
CA ILE A 240 -7.18 4.61 -15.89
C ILE A 240 -7.31 6.13 -16.03
N ALA A 241 -6.76 6.92 -15.11
CA ALA A 241 -6.75 8.38 -15.18
C ALA A 241 -6.07 8.87 -16.46
N CYS A 242 -4.89 8.33 -16.80
CA CYS A 242 -4.16 8.65 -18.03
C CYS A 242 -4.99 8.35 -19.28
N HIS A 243 -5.71 7.20 -19.34
CA HIS A 243 -6.58 6.84 -20.46
C HIS A 243 -7.64 7.91 -20.79
N PHE A 244 -8.13 8.61 -19.77
CA PHE A 244 -9.11 9.68 -19.95
C PHE A 244 -8.48 11.07 -20.01
N GLY A 245 -7.21 11.21 -19.70
CA GLY A 245 -6.53 12.49 -19.55
C GLY A 245 -7.00 13.24 -18.29
N TRP A 246 -7.32 12.50 -17.24
CA TRP A 246 -7.68 13.01 -15.92
C TRP A 246 -6.49 12.98 -14.96
N GLU A 247 -6.57 13.78 -13.90
CA GLU A 247 -5.61 13.76 -12.81
C GLU A 247 -5.94 12.64 -11.81
N VAL A 248 -4.93 12.13 -11.12
CA VAL A 248 -5.15 11.23 -10.00
C VAL A 248 -5.63 12.02 -8.79
N GLY A 249 -6.65 11.50 -8.13
CA GLY A 249 -7.25 12.12 -6.96
C GLY A 249 -6.84 11.46 -5.66
N LYS A 250 -7.83 11.06 -4.86
CA LYS A 250 -7.61 10.38 -3.59
C LYS A 250 -7.49 8.88 -3.77
N PHE A 251 -6.70 8.25 -2.92
CA PHE A 251 -6.62 6.81 -2.77
C PHE A 251 -7.03 6.44 -1.34
N CYS A 252 -8.07 5.62 -1.21
CA CYS A 252 -8.52 5.06 0.06
C CYS A 252 -8.18 3.58 0.11
N TYR A 253 -7.51 3.15 1.17
CA TYR A 253 -7.11 1.78 1.38
C TYR A 253 -7.79 1.21 2.62
N PHE A 254 -8.80 0.38 2.41
CA PHE A 254 -9.52 -0.30 3.47
C PHE A 254 -9.02 -1.75 3.60
N VAL A 255 -8.62 -2.13 4.81
CA VAL A 255 -8.17 -3.48 5.15
C VAL A 255 -9.02 -4.02 6.31
N ASN A 256 -9.76 -5.12 6.06
CA ASN A 256 -10.60 -5.72 7.08
C ASN A 256 -9.80 -6.42 8.19
N ASN A 257 -8.75 -7.18 7.83
CA ASN A 257 -7.81 -7.80 8.78
C ASN A 257 -6.39 -7.39 8.44
N LEU A 258 -5.82 -6.47 9.19
CA LEU A 258 -4.44 -6.01 9.07
C LEU A 258 -3.60 -6.68 10.14
N HIS A 259 -2.56 -7.44 9.75
CA HIS A 259 -1.83 -8.31 10.66
C HIS A 259 -0.31 -8.24 10.49
N ILE A 260 0.38 -8.68 11.54
CA ILE A 260 1.82 -8.97 11.57
C ILE A 260 1.96 -10.41 12.08
N TYR A 261 2.70 -11.24 11.34
CA TYR A 261 2.98 -12.60 11.76
C TYR A 261 3.89 -12.64 12.98
N ASP A 262 3.75 -13.68 13.81
CA ASP A 262 4.45 -13.79 15.09
C ASP A 262 5.98 -13.83 14.94
N ASN A 263 6.50 -14.41 13.86
CA ASN A 263 7.93 -14.43 13.55
C ASN A 263 8.49 -13.08 13.07
N GLN A 264 7.62 -12.05 12.86
CA GLN A 264 7.98 -10.74 12.33
C GLN A 264 7.98 -9.63 13.41
N PHE A 265 7.67 -9.92 14.66
CA PHE A 265 7.58 -8.89 15.72
C PHE A 265 8.91 -8.14 15.95
N LYS A 266 10.04 -8.84 15.79
CA LYS A 266 11.37 -8.20 15.88
C LYS A 266 11.55 -7.16 14.78
N GLN A 267 11.19 -7.49 13.55
CA GLN A 267 11.28 -6.57 12.40
C GLN A 267 10.29 -5.40 12.55
N ALA A 268 9.11 -5.64 13.12
CA ALA A 268 8.14 -4.59 13.42
C ALA A 268 8.71 -3.55 14.38
N ASN A 269 9.31 -3.99 15.49
CA ASN A 269 9.96 -3.11 16.47
C ASN A 269 11.16 -2.37 15.86
N GLU A 270 11.94 -3.01 15.00
CA GLU A 270 13.03 -2.35 14.29
C GLU A 270 12.50 -1.25 13.35
N LEU A 271 11.42 -1.50 12.59
CA LEU A 271 10.80 -0.49 11.73
C LEU A 271 10.29 0.72 12.52
N LEU A 272 9.72 0.50 13.70
CA LEU A 272 9.30 1.58 14.59
C LEU A 272 10.47 2.45 15.06
N SER A 273 11.64 1.85 15.29
CA SER A 273 12.85 2.56 15.73
C SER A 273 13.52 3.39 14.62
N ARG A 274 13.28 3.05 13.34
CA ARG A 274 13.91 3.73 12.19
C ARG A 274 13.40 5.16 12.05
N THR A 275 14.29 6.04 11.61
CA THR A 275 13.94 7.43 11.26
C THR A 275 13.64 7.52 9.77
N SER A 276 12.51 8.14 9.42
CA SER A 276 12.11 8.39 8.03
C SER A 276 13.18 9.17 7.27
N LYS A 277 13.30 8.91 5.97
CA LYS A 277 14.15 9.70 5.09
C LYS A 277 13.51 11.05 4.80
N ASN A 278 14.35 12.06 4.60
CA ASN A 278 13.89 13.39 4.23
C ASN A 278 13.71 13.50 2.71
N CYS A 279 12.71 12.81 2.19
CA CYS A 279 12.35 12.79 0.78
C CYS A 279 10.82 12.74 0.64
N ASN A 280 10.31 12.97 -0.56
CA ASN A 280 8.88 12.91 -0.87
C ASN A 280 8.65 11.96 -2.06
N PRO A 281 8.62 10.64 -1.83
CA PRO A 281 8.49 9.65 -2.88
C PRO A 281 7.22 9.83 -3.69
N ARG A 282 7.34 9.85 -5.01
CA ARG A 282 6.20 9.94 -5.93
C ARG A 282 6.35 8.95 -7.06
N LEU A 283 5.25 8.30 -7.41
CA LEU A 283 5.15 7.54 -8.64
C LEU A 283 4.68 8.47 -9.76
N VAL A 284 5.40 8.46 -10.87
CA VAL A 284 5.08 9.24 -12.08
C VAL A 284 4.79 8.28 -13.21
N LEU A 285 3.78 8.57 -14.01
CA LEU A 285 3.46 7.87 -15.24
C LEU A 285 3.81 8.76 -16.43
N ASN A 286 4.90 8.44 -17.11
CA ASN A 286 5.48 9.20 -18.23
C ASN A 286 4.78 8.90 -19.57
N CYS A 287 3.44 8.99 -19.59
CA CYS A 287 2.61 8.84 -20.78
C CYS A 287 1.97 10.15 -21.20
N LYS A 288 1.65 10.29 -22.49
CA LYS A 288 0.81 11.39 -22.95
C LYS A 288 -0.59 11.23 -22.38
N PRO A 289 -1.26 12.32 -21.95
CA PRO A 289 -2.67 12.26 -21.60
C PRO A 289 -3.51 11.62 -22.71
N LYS A 290 -4.46 10.76 -22.36
CA LYS A 290 -5.28 9.97 -23.28
C LYS A 290 -4.55 8.83 -24.02
N THR A 291 -3.37 8.42 -23.55
CA THR A 291 -2.78 7.14 -23.98
C THR A 291 -3.76 6.02 -23.64
N ASN A 292 -4.00 5.11 -24.59
CA ASN A 292 -4.89 3.98 -24.35
C ASN A 292 -4.37 3.12 -23.18
N PHE A 293 -5.26 2.64 -22.33
CA PHE A 293 -4.92 1.80 -21.16
C PHE A 293 -4.00 0.63 -21.53
N TYR A 294 -4.25 -0.01 -22.67
CA TYR A 294 -3.49 -1.18 -23.16
C TYR A 294 -2.16 -0.82 -23.85
N ASP A 295 -1.93 0.45 -24.17
CA ASP A 295 -0.67 0.94 -24.78
C ASP A 295 0.34 1.41 -23.74
N ILE A 296 -0.09 1.59 -22.47
CA ILE A 296 0.79 1.94 -21.36
C ILE A 296 1.68 0.75 -21.03
N LYS A 297 2.95 1.00 -20.69
CA LYS A 297 3.96 -0.01 -20.38
C LYS A 297 4.46 0.12 -18.94
N PRO A 298 4.95 -0.96 -18.31
CA PRO A 298 5.59 -0.88 -16.99
C PRO A 298 6.75 0.12 -16.94
N GLU A 299 7.47 0.29 -18.04
CA GLU A 299 8.60 1.19 -18.17
C GLU A 299 8.23 2.68 -18.19
N ASP A 300 6.95 2.99 -18.44
CA ASP A 300 6.43 4.37 -18.36
C ASP A 300 6.30 4.84 -16.91
N PHE A 301 6.38 3.93 -15.94
CA PHE A 301 6.35 4.28 -14.53
C PHE A 301 7.74 4.56 -13.98
N GLU A 302 7.87 5.67 -13.29
CA GLU A 302 9.09 6.09 -12.61
C GLU A 302 8.79 6.45 -11.16
N LEU A 303 9.58 5.89 -10.23
CA LEU A 303 9.56 6.27 -8.82
C LEU A 303 10.64 7.32 -8.60
N ILE A 304 10.23 8.54 -8.28
CA ILE A 304 11.13 9.69 -8.08
C ILE A 304 11.20 10.08 -6.61
N ASP A 305 12.32 10.70 -6.23
CA ASP A 305 12.59 11.18 -4.88
C ASP A 305 12.35 10.10 -3.81
N TYR A 306 12.88 8.89 -4.05
CA TYR A 306 12.72 7.75 -3.15
C TYR A 306 14.04 7.31 -2.54
N GLU A 307 14.19 7.60 -1.26
CA GLU A 307 15.23 7.05 -0.41
C GLU A 307 14.61 6.11 0.63
N TYR A 308 15.39 5.15 1.12
CA TYR A 308 14.91 4.20 2.12
C TYR A 308 16.00 3.84 3.14
N CYS A 309 15.56 3.37 4.30
CA CYS A 309 16.45 2.93 5.37
C CYS A 309 17.08 1.56 5.04
N THR A 310 18.34 1.42 5.42
CA THR A 310 19.11 0.18 5.35
C THR A 310 19.55 -0.26 6.76
N PRO A 311 19.87 -1.56 6.98
CA PRO A 311 19.79 -2.67 6.02
C PRO A 311 18.35 -3.07 5.70
N GLN A 312 18.16 -3.75 4.54
CA GLN A 312 16.86 -4.32 4.19
C GLN A 312 16.53 -5.47 5.12
N LEU A 313 15.30 -5.49 5.62
CA LEU A 313 14.81 -6.55 6.48
C LEU A 313 14.36 -7.76 5.64
N LYS A 314 14.60 -8.94 6.17
CA LYS A 314 14.12 -10.21 5.60
C LYS A 314 12.85 -10.63 6.32
N PHE A 315 11.91 -11.17 5.57
CA PHE A 315 10.64 -11.68 6.06
C PHE A 315 10.42 -13.07 5.51
N ASP A 316 10.13 -14.03 6.38
CA ASP A 316 9.69 -15.35 5.97
C ASP A 316 8.19 -15.28 5.65
N LEU A 317 7.83 -15.79 4.47
CA LEU A 317 6.44 -15.81 4.03
C LEU A 317 5.70 -16.98 4.66
N ALA A 318 4.45 -16.76 5.03
CA ALA A 318 3.49 -17.79 5.39
C ALA A 318 2.61 -18.13 4.18
N ILE A 319 2.42 -19.42 3.90
CA ILE A 319 1.68 -19.92 2.73
C ILE A 319 0.46 -20.73 3.18
#